data_1e1548c75eddc19ee142fde5dde99697
#
_entry.id   1e1548c75eddc19ee142fde5dde99697
#
_cell.length_a   1.000
_cell.length_b   1.000
_cell.length_c   1.000
_cell.angle_alpha   90.00
_cell.angle_beta   90.00
_cell.angle_gamma   90.00
#
_symmetry.space_group_name_H-M   'P 1'
#
loop_
_entity.id
_entity.type
_entity.pdbx_description
1 polymer ?
#
loop_
_entity_poly.entity_id
_entity_poly.type
_entity_poly.pdbx_seq_one_letter_code
_entity_poly.pdbx_strand_id
1 'polypeptide(L)'
;MATSIVELIPITAKRRPDWDVERIRKDFPVLRQTVNGKPLVYLDNAASSQVPVMVIERGAQYIEQEHSNIHRGVHYLSMKATTAYEGAREKVKRFINARESKECIFVRGATEGINLVMHGYGRKFIAAGDEIIPMNDAGELLMDEYQALLNERTKFIAVTHVSNALGSVVPVKEIIESAHKYGAPVLIDGAQWAPHARIDVQDLDCDFYTFSGHKIFAPTGSGVVYGKADLLEKMNPFQGGGDMIKSVTFEKTIYADLPNKFEAGTPAIASQIGLGAAIDYLNIIGREKAAAYEHQLLSYATERISALEGVRIIGTAREKLGVLSFTIDGVHPHDIGTILDQQGIAVRAGHHCAQPVMKRFNLPATARASFAFYNTTEEIDQLINAIEKVIEVFV
;
A
#
# COMPACT_ATOMS: atom_id res chain seq x y z
N MET A 1 -25.53 -17.36 -2.27
CA MET A 1 -25.12 -17.65 -3.64
C MET A 1 -25.47 -16.48 -4.52
N ALA A 2 -24.54 -15.62 -4.81
CA ALA A 2 -24.58 -14.67 -5.92
C ALA A 2 -23.13 -14.28 -6.21
N THR A 3 -22.49 -15.04 -7.08
CA THR A 3 -21.22 -14.72 -7.72
C THR A 3 -21.46 -13.53 -8.63
N SER A 4 -21.00 -12.35 -8.27
CA SER A 4 -20.97 -11.20 -9.18
C SER A 4 -19.83 -11.42 -10.17
N ILE A 5 -20.18 -11.97 -11.32
CA ILE A 5 -19.33 -12.00 -12.51
C ILE A 5 -19.16 -10.54 -12.94
N VAL A 6 -17.92 -10.03 -12.86
CA VAL A 6 -17.57 -8.78 -13.54
C VAL A 6 -17.57 -9.08 -15.04
N GLU A 7 -18.59 -8.67 -15.75
CA GLU A 7 -18.65 -8.76 -17.20
C GLU A 7 -17.50 -7.93 -17.81
N LEU A 8 -16.65 -8.60 -18.58
CA LEU A 8 -15.63 -7.97 -19.41
C LEU A 8 -16.30 -7.11 -20.49
N ILE A 9 -16.21 -5.80 -20.34
CA ILE A 9 -16.69 -4.85 -21.35
C ILE A 9 -15.66 -4.81 -22.48
N PRO A 10 -16.06 -4.97 -23.77
CA PRO A 10 -15.15 -4.94 -24.91
C PRO A 10 -14.51 -3.56 -25.04
N ILE A 11 -13.18 -3.56 -25.26
CA ILE A 11 -12.33 -2.37 -25.39
C ILE A 11 -12.60 -1.70 -26.73
N THR A 12 -13.57 -0.79 -26.75
CA THR A 12 -13.59 0.31 -27.71
C THR A 12 -13.48 1.59 -26.89
N ALA A 13 -12.24 2.04 -26.68
CA ALA A 13 -11.93 3.14 -25.79
C ALA A 13 -12.42 4.48 -26.36
N LYS A 14 -13.71 4.77 -26.23
CA LYS A 14 -14.18 6.15 -26.14
C LYS A 14 -14.02 6.57 -24.66
N ARG A 15 -13.19 7.62 -24.41
CA ARG A 15 -13.06 8.27 -23.11
C ARG A 15 -14.43 8.30 -22.42
N ARG A 16 -14.56 7.63 -21.27
CA ARG A 16 -15.77 7.80 -20.45
C ARG A 16 -15.77 9.22 -19.92
N PRO A 17 -16.86 10.00 -20.08
CA PRO A 17 -16.94 11.41 -19.66
C PRO A 17 -16.82 11.63 -18.14
N ASP A 18 -16.69 10.57 -17.35
CA ASP A 18 -16.77 10.59 -15.90
C ASP A 18 -15.42 10.72 -15.15
N TRP A 19 -14.25 10.68 -15.85
CA TRP A 19 -12.93 10.83 -15.22
C TRP A 19 -12.11 11.88 -15.95
N ASP A 20 -11.97 13.06 -15.32
CA ASP A 20 -11.18 14.17 -15.83
C ASP A 20 -9.77 14.14 -15.24
N VAL A 21 -8.91 13.32 -15.83
CA VAL A 21 -7.52 13.14 -15.39
C VAL A 21 -6.73 14.44 -15.46
N GLU A 22 -6.97 15.29 -16.47
CA GLU A 22 -6.26 16.56 -16.64
C GLU A 22 -6.58 17.55 -15.51
N ARG A 23 -7.83 17.57 -15.03
CA ARG A 23 -8.19 18.35 -13.84
C ARG A 23 -7.51 17.80 -12.59
N ILE A 24 -7.54 16.48 -12.40
CA ILE A 24 -6.97 15.81 -11.23
C ILE A 24 -5.45 16.01 -11.17
N ARG A 25 -4.75 15.92 -12.29
CA ARG A 25 -3.29 16.15 -12.37
C ARG A 25 -2.87 17.52 -11.85
N LYS A 26 -3.73 18.53 -11.97
CA LYS A 26 -3.46 19.89 -11.46
C LYS A 26 -3.33 19.93 -9.94
N ASP A 27 -3.91 18.98 -9.23
CA ASP A 27 -3.81 18.85 -7.79
C ASP A 27 -2.43 18.33 -7.32
N PHE A 28 -1.59 17.81 -8.26
CA PHE A 28 -0.28 17.22 -7.97
C PHE A 28 0.87 18.06 -8.53
N PRO A 29 1.45 18.98 -7.73
CA PRO A 29 2.47 19.95 -8.21
C PRO A 29 3.71 19.28 -8.81
N VAL A 30 4.12 18.13 -8.26
CA VAL A 30 5.30 17.36 -8.71
C VAL A 30 5.18 16.96 -10.19
N LEU A 31 3.97 16.67 -10.68
CA LEU A 31 3.75 16.22 -12.05
C LEU A 31 3.93 17.30 -13.12
N ARG A 32 4.16 18.55 -12.69
CA ARG A 32 4.41 19.69 -13.59
C ARG A 32 5.91 19.90 -13.90
N GLN A 33 6.77 19.07 -13.31
CA GLN A 33 8.23 19.22 -13.47
C GLN A 33 8.69 18.68 -14.83
N THR A 34 9.88 19.13 -15.21
CA THR A 34 10.64 18.57 -16.32
C THR A 34 11.87 17.85 -15.76
N VAL A 35 12.19 16.69 -16.31
CA VAL A 35 13.33 15.86 -15.99
C VAL A 35 14.11 15.63 -17.27
N ASN A 36 15.40 15.92 -17.28
CA ASN A 36 16.26 15.82 -18.45
C ASN A 36 15.72 16.59 -19.69
N GLY A 37 15.07 17.76 -19.46
CA GLY A 37 14.46 18.58 -20.48
C GLY A 37 13.13 18.07 -21.05
N LYS A 38 12.53 17.05 -20.45
CA LYS A 38 11.25 16.42 -20.86
C LYS A 38 10.22 16.50 -19.74
N PRO A 39 8.90 16.53 -20.05
CA PRO A 39 7.87 16.42 -19.03
C PRO A 39 8.07 15.15 -18.18
N LEU A 40 7.89 15.25 -16.85
CA LEU A 40 7.96 14.10 -15.97
C LEU A 40 6.80 13.14 -16.23
N VAL A 41 7.15 11.87 -16.49
CA VAL A 41 6.24 10.73 -16.50
C VAL A 41 6.54 9.89 -15.26
N TYR A 42 5.69 9.97 -14.23
CA TYR A 42 5.92 9.30 -12.95
C TYR A 42 5.17 7.97 -12.87
N LEU A 43 5.90 6.87 -13.01
CA LEU A 43 5.37 5.50 -13.01
C LEU A 43 6.00 4.64 -11.90
N ASP A 44 6.38 5.24 -10.75
CA ASP A 44 6.89 4.51 -9.56
C ASP A 44 5.95 4.62 -8.35
N ASN A 45 4.63 4.61 -8.59
CA ASN A 45 3.59 4.80 -7.58
C ASN A 45 3.56 3.67 -6.53
N ALA A 46 3.90 2.44 -6.90
CA ALA A 46 3.98 1.31 -5.97
C ALA A 46 5.12 1.46 -4.94
N ALA A 47 6.09 2.36 -5.20
CA ALA A 47 7.10 2.75 -4.21
C ALA A 47 6.59 3.86 -3.32
N SER A 48 6.11 4.96 -3.91
CA SER A 48 5.50 6.10 -3.21
C SER A 48 4.62 6.87 -4.18
N SER A 49 3.37 7.16 -3.82
CA SER A 49 2.51 8.03 -4.62
C SER A 49 2.84 9.51 -4.38
N GLN A 50 2.45 10.37 -5.33
CA GLN A 50 2.61 11.81 -5.19
C GLN A 50 1.57 12.41 -4.24
N VAL A 51 1.89 13.56 -3.65
CA VAL A 51 1.06 14.21 -2.63
C VAL A 51 0.26 15.35 -3.25
N PRO A 52 -1.08 15.39 -3.13
CA PRO A 52 -1.88 16.48 -3.67
C PRO A 52 -1.79 17.75 -2.82
N VAL A 53 -2.02 18.91 -3.45
CA VAL A 53 -1.99 20.25 -2.82
C VAL A 53 -2.81 20.30 -1.52
N MET A 54 -4.01 19.75 -1.51
CA MET A 54 -4.87 19.70 -0.33
C MET A 54 -4.17 19.09 0.90
N VAL A 55 -3.37 18.06 0.69
CA VAL A 55 -2.61 17.39 1.77
C VAL A 55 -1.41 18.21 2.19
N ILE A 56 -0.70 18.82 1.22
CA ILE A 56 0.43 19.73 1.48
C ILE A 56 -0.03 20.91 2.32
N GLU A 57 -1.10 21.58 1.89
CA GLU A 57 -1.68 22.75 2.58
C GLU A 57 -2.18 22.40 3.98
N ARG A 58 -2.81 21.21 4.16
CA ARG A 58 -3.26 20.79 5.51
C ARG A 58 -2.08 20.58 6.46
N GLY A 59 -0.99 20.00 5.96
CA GLY A 59 0.25 19.84 6.72
C GLY A 59 0.89 21.20 7.09
N ALA A 60 0.98 22.11 6.14
CA ALA A 60 1.48 23.47 6.34
C ALA A 60 0.61 24.23 7.37
N GLN A 61 -0.70 24.20 7.22
CA GLN A 61 -1.66 24.82 8.17
C GLN A 61 -1.45 24.31 9.61
N TYR A 62 -1.22 22.99 9.78
CA TYR A 62 -0.94 22.46 11.11
C TYR A 62 0.33 23.08 11.70
N ILE A 63 1.42 23.11 10.92
CA ILE A 63 2.70 23.64 11.39
C ILE A 63 2.61 25.16 11.71
N GLU A 64 1.94 25.92 10.86
CA GLU A 64 1.84 27.38 10.98
C GLU A 64 0.88 27.84 12.09
N GLN A 65 -0.20 27.09 12.36
CA GLN A 65 -1.31 27.59 13.15
C GLN A 65 -1.77 26.69 14.30
N GLU A 66 -1.33 25.42 14.32
CA GLU A 66 -1.84 24.42 15.26
C GLU A 66 -0.73 23.64 15.98
N HIS A 67 0.53 23.90 15.66
CA HIS A 67 1.66 23.10 16.12
C HIS A 67 1.76 23.06 17.65
N SER A 68 1.57 21.86 18.21
CA SER A 68 1.69 21.59 19.65
C SER A 68 1.78 20.08 19.86
N ASN A 69 2.25 19.66 21.05
CA ASN A 69 2.09 18.29 21.49
C ASN A 69 0.61 18.00 21.81
N ILE A 70 0.21 16.74 21.77
CA ILE A 70 -1.17 16.28 21.87
C ILE A 70 -1.45 15.58 23.22
N HIS A 71 -2.73 15.36 23.52
CA HIS A 71 -3.32 14.60 24.64
C HIS A 71 -3.15 15.24 26.04
N ARG A 72 -1.94 15.62 26.47
CA ARG A 72 -1.67 16.04 27.85
C ARG A 72 -1.65 17.54 28.10
N GLY A 73 -1.62 18.33 27.05
CA GLY A 73 -1.63 19.78 27.19
C GLY A 73 -3.02 20.32 27.49
N VAL A 74 -3.13 21.21 28.49
CA VAL A 74 -4.40 21.84 28.89
C VAL A 74 -4.63 23.19 28.22
N HIS A 75 -3.79 23.56 27.24
CA HIS A 75 -3.88 24.87 26.54
C HIS A 75 -4.50 24.68 25.14
N TYR A 76 -4.99 25.80 24.59
CA TYR A 76 -5.75 25.83 23.34
C TYR A 76 -5.09 25.09 22.16
N LEU A 77 -3.79 25.33 21.93
CA LEU A 77 -3.09 24.67 20.80
C LEU A 77 -3.03 23.15 20.96
N SER A 78 -2.78 22.64 22.19
CA SER A 78 -2.76 21.20 22.42
C SER A 78 -4.14 20.57 22.19
N MET A 79 -5.21 21.22 22.62
CA MET A 79 -6.57 20.74 22.35
C MET A 79 -6.86 20.72 20.85
N LYS A 80 -6.47 21.77 20.12
CA LYS A 80 -6.66 21.88 18.67
C LYS A 80 -5.88 20.80 17.91
N ALA A 81 -4.60 20.60 18.27
CA ALA A 81 -3.75 19.56 17.70
C ALA A 81 -4.30 18.14 17.99
N THR A 82 -4.75 17.89 19.23
CA THR A 82 -5.39 16.62 19.60
C THR A 82 -6.66 16.35 18.79
N THR A 83 -7.52 17.37 18.65
CA THR A 83 -8.74 17.24 17.84
C THR A 83 -8.43 16.91 16.38
N ALA A 84 -7.42 17.54 15.79
CA ALA A 84 -7.01 17.27 14.41
C ALA A 84 -6.41 15.84 14.24
N TYR A 85 -5.61 15.41 15.20
CA TYR A 85 -4.97 14.08 15.22
C TYR A 85 -6.01 12.96 15.38
N GLU A 86 -6.87 13.06 16.38
CA GLU A 86 -7.94 12.08 16.60
C GLU A 86 -9.00 12.13 15.50
N GLY A 87 -9.24 13.30 14.92
CA GLY A 87 -10.06 13.45 13.72
C GLY A 87 -9.50 12.67 12.51
N ALA A 88 -8.18 12.59 12.36
CA ALA A 88 -7.56 11.76 11.34
C ALA A 88 -7.78 10.27 11.64
N ARG A 89 -7.72 9.83 12.91
CA ARG A 89 -8.02 8.45 13.33
C ARG A 89 -9.47 8.06 13.00
N GLU A 90 -10.42 8.94 13.24
CA GLU A 90 -11.82 8.70 12.86
C GLU A 90 -12.03 8.60 11.34
N LYS A 91 -11.24 9.31 10.54
CA LYS A 91 -11.24 9.17 9.09
C LYS A 91 -10.66 7.81 8.66
N VAL A 92 -9.56 7.39 9.28
CA VAL A 92 -8.97 6.06 9.07
C VAL A 92 -9.97 4.96 9.41
N LYS A 93 -10.61 5.02 10.57
CA LYS A 93 -11.65 4.07 10.98
C LYS A 93 -12.71 3.89 9.89
N ARG A 94 -13.24 5.00 9.35
CA ARG A 94 -14.25 4.97 8.28
C ARG A 94 -13.68 4.46 6.94
N PHE A 95 -12.42 4.82 6.64
CA PHE A 95 -11.74 4.43 5.41
C PHE A 95 -11.58 2.92 5.27
N ILE A 96 -11.31 2.22 6.39
CA ILE A 96 -11.14 0.78 6.44
C ILE A 96 -12.38 0.03 6.99
N ASN A 97 -13.45 0.73 7.33
CA ASN A 97 -14.64 0.20 7.97
C ASN A 97 -14.35 -0.55 9.30
N ALA A 98 -13.45 -0.01 10.15
CA ALA A 98 -13.23 -0.56 11.49
C ALA A 98 -14.43 -0.26 12.42
N ARG A 99 -14.64 -1.09 13.45
CA ARG A 99 -15.73 -0.91 14.41
C ARG A 99 -15.50 0.29 15.32
N GLU A 100 -14.30 0.39 15.87
CA GLU A 100 -13.91 1.42 16.82
C GLU A 100 -12.59 2.08 16.42
N SER A 101 -12.43 3.38 16.71
CA SER A 101 -11.19 4.10 16.40
C SER A 101 -10.00 3.58 17.21
N LYS A 102 -10.22 3.02 18.39
CA LYS A 102 -9.16 2.40 19.20
C LYS A 102 -8.51 1.17 18.55
N GLU A 103 -9.13 0.57 17.53
CA GLU A 103 -8.58 -0.52 16.72
C GLU A 103 -7.59 -0.02 15.65
N CYS A 104 -7.51 1.30 15.45
CA CYS A 104 -6.62 1.94 14.47
C CYS A 104 -5.41 2.55 15.19
N ILE A 105 -4.28 1.87 15.14
CA ILE A 105 -3.02 2.33 15.74
C ILE A 105 -2.22 3.10 14.68
N PHE A 106 -1.80 4.31 14.98
CA PHE A 106 -0.93 5.07 14.13
C PHE A 106 0.52 4.60 14.23
N VAL A 107 1.13 4.39 13.08
CA VAL A 107 2.52 3.97 12.91
C VAL A 107 3.19 4.79 11.81
N ARG A 108 4.51 4.65 11.64
CA ARG A 108 5.26 5.36 10.59
C ARG A 108 5.09 4.77 9.19
N GLY A 109 4.49 3.58 9.09
CA GLY A 109 4.22 2.86 7.85
C GLY A 109 4.02 1.37 8.08
N ALA A 110 3.68 0.62 7.02
CA ALA A 110 3.41 -0.81 7.10
C ALA A 110 4.58 -1.60 7.71
N THR A 111 5.84 -1.20 7.45
CA THR A 111 7.01 -1.85 8.05
C THR A 111 6.97 -1.81 9.58
N GLU A 112 6.69 -0.66 10.18
CA GLU A 112 6.53 -0.58 11.64
C GLU A 112 5.30 -1.36 12.09
N GLY A 113 4.20 -1.28 11.34
CA GLY A 113 2.98 -2.01 11.63
C GLY A 113 3.17 -3.52 11.68
N ILE A 114 3.82 -4.10 10.68
CA ILE A 114 4.17 -5.53 10.66
C ILE A 114 5.05 -5.88 11.86
N ASN A 115 6.09 -5.09 12.12
CA ASN A 115 6.97 -5.33 13.26
C ASN A 115 6.24 -5.24 14.61
N LEU A 116 5.31 -4.28 14.77
CA LEU A 116 4.48 -4.15 15.97
C LEU A 116 3.69 -5.44 16.21
N VAL A 117 2.99 -5.97 15.20
CA VAL A 117 2.22 -7.21 15.31
C VAL A 117 3.15 -8.40 15.55
N MET A 118 4.25 -8.51 14.80
CA MET A 118 5.20 -9.62 14.95
C MET A 118 5.87 -9.63 16.32
N HIS A 119 6.23 -8.47 16.89
CA HIS A 119 6.80 -8.38 18.23
C HIS A 119 5.76 -8.56 19.33
N GLY A 120 4.58 -7.96 19.19
CA GLY A 120 3.53 -8.01 20.22
C GLY A 120 2.81 -9.35 20.28
N TYR A 121 2.59 -9.96 19.12
CA TYR A 121 1.87 -11.24 18.98
C TYR A 121 2.76 -12.38 18.47
N GLY A 122 3.39 -12.22 17.30
CA GLY A 122 4.05 -13.29 16.56
C GLY A 122 5.25 -13.92 17.26
N ARG A 123 6.05 -13.14 18.02
CA ARG A 123 7.26 -13.65 18.72
C ARG A 123 7.07 -14.89 19.57
N LYS A 124 5.84 -15.14 20.00
CA LYS A 124 5.50 -16.32 20.79
C LYS A 124 5.42 -17.60 19.97
N PHE A 125 5.28 -17.48 18.64
CA PHE A 125 4.88 -18.58 17.76
C PHE A 125 5.85 -18.84 16.63
N ILE A 126 6.62 -17.82 16.18
CA ILE A 126 7.51 -17.92 15.02
C ILE A 126 8.81 -18.63 15.42
N ALA A 127 9.15 -19.68 14.67
CA ALA A 127 10.32 -20.52 14.89
C ALA A 127 10.91 -21.06 13.60
N ALA A 128 12.04 -21.76 13.69
CA ALA A 128 12.58 -22.50 12.57
C ALA A 128 11.58 -23.61 12.16
N GLY A 129 11.30 -23.71 10.86
CA GLY A 129 10.35 -24.67 10.29
C GLY A 129 9.01 -24.05 9.93
N ASP A 130 8.86 -22.71 10.03
CA ASP A 130 7.71 -22.03 9.48
C ASP A 130 7.67 -22.15 7.96
N GLU A 131 6.47 -22.21 7.41
CA GLU A 131 6.20 -22.55 6.01
C GLU A 131 5.86 -21.31 5.19
N ILE A 132 6.15 -21.36 3.89
CA ILE A 132 5.85 -20.29 2.95
C ILE A 132 4.85 -20.80 1.93
N ILE A 133 3.79 -20.03 1.68
CA ILE A 133 2.78 -20.35 0.66
C ILE A 133 3.43 -20.18 -0.72
N PRO A 134 3.48 -21.25 -1.55
CA PRO A 134 4.08 -21.18 -2.88
C PRO A 134 3.18 -20.48 -3.89
N MET A 135 3.76 -20.08 -5.04
CA MET A 135 3.05 -19.44 -6.14
C MET A 135 3.35 -20.13 -7.48
N ASN A 136 2.43 -20.00 -8.43
CA ASN A 136 2.56 -20.50 -9.81
C ASN A 136 3.38 -19.53 -10.71
N ASP A 137 3.52 -19.87 -11.99
CA ASP A 137 4.25 -19.05 -12.97
C ASP A 137 3.53 -17.78 -13.38
N ALA A 138 2.23 -17.67 -13.12
CA ALA A 138 1.48 -16.44 -13.29
C ALA A 138 1.69 -15.44 -12.11
N GLY A 139 2.25 -15.93 -11.00
CA GLY A 139 2.46 -15.15 -9.77
C GLY A 139 1.23 -15.16 -8.85
N GLU A 140 0.36 -16.15 -8.97
CA GLU A 140 -0.78 -16.40 -8.09
C GLU A 140 -0.40 -17.40 -7.00
N LEU A 141 -0.95 -17.26 -5.80
CA LEU A 141 -0.73 -18.24 -4.73
C LEU A 141 -1.39 -19.58 -5.08
N LEU A 142 -0.71 -20.68 -4.77
CA LEU A 142 -1.23 -22.04 -4.94
C LEU A 142 -2.13 -22.37 -3.74
N MET A 143 -3.43 -22.09 -3.89
CA MET A 143 -4.40 -22.20 -2.79
C MET A 143 -4.60 -23.63 -2.29
N ASP A 144 -4.47 -24.64 -3.18
CA ASP A 144 -4.54 -26.04 -2.77
C ASP A 144 -3.34 -26.41 -1.86
N GLU A 145 -2.14 -25.90 -2.19
CA GLU A 145 -0.96 -26.11 -1.35
C GLU A 145 -1.10 -25.33 -0.03
N TYR A 146 -1.64 -24.11 -0.06
CA TYR A 146 -1.96 -23.37 1.17
C TYR A 146 -2.89 -24.18 2.08
N GLN A 147 -3.96 -24.75 1.54
CA GLN A 147 -4.90 -25.56 2.33
C GLN A 147 -4.20 -26.80 2.93
N ALA A 148 -3.28 -27.41 2.19
CA ALA A 148 -2.53 -28.58 2.67
C ALA A 148 -1.51 -28.24 3.80
N LEU A 149 -1.04 -26.99 3.87
CA LEU A 149 -0.14 -26.53 4.93
C LEU A 149 -0.89 -26.30 6.28
N LEU A 150 -2.18 -26.01 6.21
CA LEU A 150 -2.98 -25.70 7.42
C LEU A 150 -3.18 -26.92 8.29
N ASN A 151 -2.88 -26.79 9.58
CA ASN A 151 -3.05 -27.83 10.58
C ASN A 151 -3.13 -27.22 12.00
N GLU A 152 -3.30 -28.04 13.03
CA GLU A 152 -3.42 -27.61 14.44
C GLU A 152 -2.18 -26.87 14.98
N ARG A 153 -1.02 -27.02 14.31
CA ARG A 153 0.21 -26.28 14.65
C ARG A 153 0.25 -24.90 14.02
N THR A 154 -0.62 -24.60 13.07
CA THR A 154 -0.72 -23.26 12.46
C THR A 154 -1.17 -22.26 13.53
N LYS A 155 -0.33 -21.28 13.85
CA LYS A 155 -0.55 -20.32 14.95
C LYS A 155 -0.74 -18.88 14.49
N PHE A 156 -0.30 -18.56 13.27
CA PHE A 156 -0.37 -17.22 12.74
C PHE A 156 -0.11 -17.26 11.23
N ILE A 157 -0.81 -16.42 10.46
CA ILE A 157 -0.59 -16.26 9.02
C ILE A 157 -0.32 -14.80 8.72
N ALA A 158 0.69 -14.52 7.90
CA ALA A 158 0.97 -13.20 7.38
C ALA A 158 1.05 -13.24 5.85
N VAL A 159 0.27 -12.41 5.17
CA VAL A 159 0.19 -12.39 3.71
C VAL A 159 -0.02 -10.97 3.20
N THR A 160 0.50 -10.68 2.01
CA THR A 160 0.19 -9.42 1.31
C THR A 160 -1.18 -9.49 0.64
N HIS A 161 -1.89 -8.36 0.56
CA HIS A 161 -3.15 -8.29 -0.19
C HIS A 161 -2.90 -8.18 -1.71
N VAL A 162 -1.86 -7.43 -2.10
CA VAL A 162 -1.38 -7.31 -3.49
C VAL A 162 0.12 -7.35 -3.51
N SER A 163 0.68 -8.11 -4.44
CA SER A 163 2.13 -8.18 -4.63
C SER A 163 2.70 -6.85 -5.11
N ASN A 164 3.66 -6.30 -4.39
CA ASN A 164 4.37 -5.08 -4.79
C ASN A 164 5.32 -5.29 -5.98
N ALA A 165 5.68 -6.53 -6.29
CA ALA A 165 6.53 -6.89 -7.42
C ALA A 165 5.73 -7.25 -8.67
N LEU A 166 4.59 -7.92 -8.53
CA LEU A 166 3.84 -8.49 -9.65
C LEU A 166 2.48 -7.82 -9.88
N GLY A 167 1.94 -7.15 -8.86
CA GLY A 167 0.59 -6.62 -8.88
C GLY A 167 -0.51 -7.67 -8.68
N SER A 168 -0.16 -8.96 -8.53
CA SER A 168 -1.12 -10.05 -8.33
C SER A 168 -1.95 -9.82 -7.07
N VAL A 169 -3.26 -9.94 -7.19
CA VAL A 169 -4.20 -9.89 -6.07
C VAL A 169 -4.24 -11.24 -5.38
N VAL A 170 -4.19 -11.22 -4.06
CA VAL A 170 -4.22 -12.42 -3.21
C VAL A 170 -5.64 -12.62 -2.68
N PRO A 171 -6.20 -13.85 -2.71
CA PRO A 171 -7.54 -14.15 -2.23
C PRO A 171 -7.60 -14.18 -0.69
N VAL A 172 -7.35 -13.01 -0.06
CA VAL A 172 -7.15 -12.90 1.40
C VAL A 172 -8.39 -13.32 2.19
N LYS A 173 -9.60 -13.16 1.67
CA LYS A 173 -10.82 -13.59 2.34
C LYS A 173 -10.87 -15.12 2.51
N GLU A 174 -10.54 -15.86 1.46
CA GLU A 174 -10.45 -17.32 1.50
C GLU A 174 -9.34 -17.79 2.46
N ILE A 175 -8.20 -17.09 2.45
CA ILE A 175 -7.09 -17.35 3.38
C ILE A 175 -7.54 -17.17 4.83
N ILE A 176 -8.23 -16.08 5.15
CA ILE A 176 -8.73 -15.78 6.49
C ILE A 176 -9.74 -16.83 6.93
N GLU A 177 -10.75 -17.11 6.11
CA GLU A 177 -11.77 -18.12 6.41
C GLU A 177 -11.18 -19.50 6.70
N SER A 178 -10.14 -19.88 5.97
CA SER A 178 -9.47 -21.16 6.15
C SER A 178 -8.58 -21.18 7.40
N ALA A 179 -7.83 -20.09 7.65
CA ALA A 179 -7.01 -19.93 8.85
C ALA A 179 -7.83 -19.98 10.14
N HIS A 180 -8.99 -19.33 10.15
CA HIS A 180 -9.87 -19.28 11.31
C HIS A 180 -10.45 -20.64 11.71
N LYS A 181 -10.57 -21.60 10.78
CA LYS A 181 -10.97 -22.99 11.12
C LYS A 181 -9.96 -23.66 12.07
N TYR A 182 -8.71 -23.21 12.03
CA TYR A 182 -7.64 -23.69 12.92
C TYR A 182 -7.33 -22.72 14.07
N GLY A 183 -8.11 -21.64 14.22
CA GLY A 183 -7.91 -20.63 15.25
C GLY A 183 -6.66 -19.78 15.06
N ALA A 184 -6.13 -19.71 13.83
CA ALA A 184 -4.93 -18.95 13.49
C ALA A 184 -5.31 -17.53 13.04
N PRO A 185 -4.88 -16.47 13.75
CA PRO A 185 -5.07 -15.09 13.32
C PRO A 185 -4.27 -14.75 12.07
N VAL A 186 -4.79 -13.80 11.30
CA VAL A 186 -4.22 -13.40 10.00
C VAL A 186 -3.85 -11.92 10.00
N LEU A 187 -2.59 -11.62 9.63
CA LEU A 187 -2.11 -10.27 9.32
C LEU A 187 -2.08 -10.06 7.81
N ILE A 188 -2.76 -9.02 7.35
CA ILE A 188 -2.75 -8.61 5.95
C ILE A 188 -1.87 -7.36 5.76
N ASP A 189 -0.85 -7.47 4.90
CA ASP A 189 -0.14 -6.30 4.39
C ASP A 189 -0.95 -5.72 3.22
N GLY A 190 -1.71 -4.67 3.49
CA GLY A 190 -2.54 -3.97 2.52
C GLY A 190 -1.86 -2.77 1.86
N ALA A 191 -0.54 -2.61 1.99
CA ALA A 191 0.16 -1.42 1.51
C ALA A 191 0.00 -1.16 0.00
N GLN A 192 -0.17 -2.20 -0.81
CA GLN A 192 -0.42 -2.07 -2.26
C GLN A 192 -1.92 -2.12 -2.62
N TRP A 193 -2.77 -2.58 -1.72
CA TRP A 193 -4.23 -2.57 -1.94
C TRP A 193 -4.84 -1.21 -1.61
N ALA A 194 -4.42 -0.60 -0.51
CA ALA A 194 -5.01 0.60 0.06
C ALA A 194 -5.16 1.79 -0.93
N PRO A 195 -4.19 2.07 -1.85
CA PRO A 195 -4.34 3.16 -2.81
C PRO A 195 -5.39 2.88 -3.90
N HIS A 196 -5.64 1.60 -4.25
CA HIS A 196 -6.34 1.19 -5.46
C HIS A 196 -7.76 0.69 -5.23
N ALA A 197 -8.08 0.21 -4.01
CA ALA A 197 -9.37 -0.42 -3.77
C ALA A 197 -9.90 -0.15 -2.34
N ARG A 198 -11.19 -0.43 -2.16
CA ARG A 198 -11.83 -0.30 -0.84
C ARG A 198 -11.29 -1.35 0.12
N ILE A 199 -11.02 -0.92 1.35
CA ILE A 199 -10.73 -1.80 2.47
C ILE A 199 -11.98 -1.92 3.32
N ASP A 200 -12.34 -3.15 3.68
CA ASP A 200 -13.43 -3.43 4.61
C ASP A 200 -12.98 -4.54 5.57
N VAL A 201 -12.40 -4.13 6.69
CA VAL A 201 -11.81 -5.07 7.66
C VAL A 201 -12.87 -5.92 8.36
N GLN A 202 -14.13 -5.45 8.41
CA GLN A 202 -15.24 -6.22 8.98
C GLN A 202 -15.73 -7.30 8.01
N ASP A 203 -15.85 -6.99 6.71
CA ASP A 203 -16.23 -7.99 5.70
C ASP A 203 -15.12 -9.04 5.49
N LEU A 204 -13.86 -8.62 5.55
CA LEU A 204 -12.72 -9.53 5.50
C LEU A 204 -12.62 -10.41 6.76
N ASP A 205 -13.10 -9.93 7.89
CA ASP A 205 -12.90 -10.52 9.22
C ASP A 205 -11.42 -10.73 9.56
N CYS A 206 -10.51 -9.89 9.02
CA CYS A 206 -9.08 -9.99 9.29
C CYS A 206 -8.77 -9.60 10.75
N ASP A 207 -7.72 -10.21 11.31
CA ASP A 207 -7.32 -9.97 12.69
C ASP A 207 -6.41 -8.75 12.80
N PHE A 208 -5.55 -8.58 11.81
CA PHE A 208 -4.68 -7.41 11.64
C PHE A 208 -4.63 -6.98 10.18
N TYR A 209 -4.57 -5.67 9.96
CA TYR A 209 -4.41 -5.08 8.63
C TYR A 209 -3.46 -3.88 8.72
N THR A 210 -2.50 -3.75 7.81
CA THR A 210 -1.56 -2.62 7.84
C THR A 210 -1.37 -1.98 6.47
N PHE A 211 -1.16 -0.67 6.45
CA PHE A 211 -0.80 0.07 5.24
C PHE A 211 0.02 1.32 5.55
N SER A 212 0.67 1.87 4.51
CA SER A 212 1.51 3.08 4.59
C SER A 212 0.81 4.27 3.97
N GLY A 213 0.88 5.43 4.63
CA GLY A 213 0.30 6.67 4.14
C GLY A 213 0.92 7.17 2.83
N HIS A 214 2.25 7.05 2.68
CA HIS A 214 2.95 7.52 1.47
C HIS A 214 2.57 6.79 0.19
N LYS A 215 1.83 5.70 0.26
CA LYS A 215 1.26 5.00 -0.91
C LYS A 215 -0.17 5.43 -1.21
N ILE A 216 -0.87 5.99 -0.23
CA ILE A 216 -2.23 6.52 -0.39
C ILE A 216 -2.25 8.06 -0.43
N PHE A 217 -1.24 8.66 -1.10
CA PHE A 217 -1.14 10.09 -1.38
C PHE A 217 -0.92 10.98 -0.15
N ALA A 218 -0.51 10.38 0.99
CA ALA A 218 -0.22 11.04 2.25
C ALA A 218 1.30 11.27 2.44
N PRO A 219 1.71 12.10 3.41
CA PRO A 219 3.11 12.28 3.75
C PRO A 219 3.79 11.00 4.22
N THR A 220 5.11 10.88 3.99
CA THR A 220 5.95 9.86 4.63
C THR A 220 5.88 9.94 6.14
N GLY A 221 6.19 8.84 6.84
CA GLY A 221 6.12 8.79 8.31
C GLY A 221 4.69 8.67 8.85
N SER A 222 3.72 8.33 7.99
CA SER A 222 2.35 7.98 8.37
C SER A 222 1.98 6.58 7.91
N GLY A 223 1.15 5.91 8.67
CA GLY A 223 0.64 4.58 8.39
C GLY A 223 -0.28 4.11 9.52
N VAL A 224 -0.88 2.95 9.32
CA VAL A 224 -1.89 2.40 10.23
C VAL A 224 -1.68 0.90 10.40
N VAL A 225 -1.87 0.45 11.63
CA VAL A 225 -2.22 -0.94 11.95
C VAL A 225 -3.64 -0.95 12.47
N TYR A 226 -4.51 -1.69 11.82
CA TYR A 226 -5.75 -2.17 12.38
C TYR A 226 -5.50 -3.48 13.12
N GLY A 227 -6.14 -3.67 14.25
CA GLY A 227 -6.21 -4.96 14.93
C GLY A 227 -7.52 -5.10 15.69
N LYS A 228 -8.09 -6.30 15.73
CA LYS A 228 -9.26 -6.59 16.58
C LYS A 228 -8.94 -6.22 18.02
N ALA A 229 -9.81 -5.47 18.69
CA ALA A 229 -9.55 -4.91 20.01
C ALA A 229 -9.12 -5.97 21.05
N ASP A 230 -9.77 -7.11 21.06
CA ASP A 230 -9.49 -8.22 21.98
C ASP A 230 -8.09 -8.84 21.78
N LEU A 231 -7.57 -8.82 20.55
CA LEU A 231 -6.21 -9.25 20.24
C LEU A 231 -5.19 -8.19 20.66
N LEU A 232 -5.45 -6.91 20.34
CA LEU A 232 -4.59 -5.80 20.75
C LEU A 232 -4.46 -5.71 22.27
N GLU A 233 -5.53 -5.94 23.01
CA GLU A 233 -5.51 -5.93 24.47
C GLU A 233 -4.59 -7.02 25.05
N LYS A 234 -4.52 -8.20 24.41
CA LYS A 234 -3.68 -9.33 24.82
C LYS A 234 -2.21 -9.20 24.39
N MET A 235 -1.91 -8.30 23.44
CA MET A 235 -0.54 -8.08 22.95
C MET A 235 0.30 -7.28 23.96
N ASN A 236 1.60 -7.53 23.97
CA ASN A 236 2.54 -6.66 24.66
C ASN A 236 2.84 -5.42 23.82
N PRO A 237 3.12 -4.26 24.44
CA PRO A 237 3.59 -3.08 23.72
C PRO A 237 4.86 -3.40 22.91
N PHE A 238 4.97 -2.76 21.74
CA PHE A 238 6.14 -2.88 20.88
C PHE A 238 7.28 -1.95 21.32
N GLN A 239 6.93 -0.73 21.73
CA GLN A 239 7.86 0.31 22.16
C GLN A 239 7.48 0.79 23.57
N GLY A 240 8.47 1.27 24.34
CA GLY A 240 8.25 1.94 25.61
C GLY A 240 8.50 3.45 25.47
N GLY A 241 7.75 4.26 26.22
CA GLY A 241 7.90 5.71 26.21
C GLY A 241 6.77 6.44 26.92
N GLY A 242 6.72 7.76 26.74
CA GLY A 242 5.58 8.58 27.20
C GLY A 242 4.29 8.17 26.49
N ASP A 243 3.17 8.60 27.01
CA ASP A 243 1.78 8.38 26.57
C ASP A 243 1.27 6.95 26.61
N MET A 244 2.12 5.95 26.35
CA MET A 244 1.74 4.53 26.33
C MET A 244 1.63 3.90 27.74
N ILE A 245 1.88 4.63 28.81
CA ILE A 245 1.81 4.19 30.21
C ILE A 245 0.72 4.92 30.97
N LYS A 246 0.03 4.21 31.85
CA LYS A 246 -0.94 4.73 32.82
C LYS A 246 -0.26 5.01 34.17
N SER A 247 0.60 4.11 34.62
CA SER A 247 1.46 4.31 35.79
C SER A 247 2.71 3.44 35.70
N VAL A 248 3.80 3.89 36.33
CA VAL A 248 5.07 3.16 36.44
C VAL A 248 5.56 3.25 37.87
N THR A 249 5.94 2.10 38.46
CA THR A 249 6.70 1.98 39.68
C THR A 249 7.94 1.13 39.41
N PHE A 250 8.81 0.97 40.39
CA PHE A 250 9.96 0.06 40.28
C PHE A 250 9.54 -1.40 40.09
N GLU A 251 8.38 -1.79 40.62
CA GLU A 251 7.90 -3.17 40.63
C GLU A 251 6.98 -3.46 39.41
N LYS A 252 6.28 -2.44 38.90
CA LYS A 252 5.23 -2.68 37.92
C LYS A 252 5.01 -1.49 36.99
N THR A 253 4.81 -1.80 35.71
CA THR A 253 4.25 -0.87 34.70
C THR A 253 2.81 -1.24 34.37
N ILE A 254 1.91 -0.27 34.41
CA ILE A 254 0.55 -0.38 33.89
C ILE A 254 0.50 0.44 32.59
N TYR A 255 0.16 -0.22 31.51
CA TYR A 255 0.07 0.40 30.18
C TYR A 255 -1.22 1.20 30.02
N ALA A 256 -1.21 2.15 29.13
CA ALA A 256 -2.40 2.90 28.73
C ALA A 256 -3.40 2.00 28.00
N ASP A 257 -4.65 2.47 27.91
CA ASP A 257 -5.68 1.80 27.13
C ASP A 257 -5.39 1.97 25.61
N LEU A 258 -6.07 1.19 24.75
CA LEU A 258 -5.99 1.34 23.30
C LEU A 258 -6.52 2.73 22.86
N PRO A 259 -5.94 3.36 21.87
CA PRO A 259 -4.80 2.93 21.05
C PRO A 259 -3.44 3.28 21.67
N ASN A 260 -3.39 4.12 22.70
CA ASN A 260 -2.18 4.72 23.26
C ASN A 260 -1.15 3.70 23.75
N LYS A 261 -1.59 2.52 24.15
CA LYS A 261 -0.73 1.38 24.51
C LYS A 261 0.35 1.09 23.47
N PHE A 262 0.09 1.39 22.19
CA PHE A 262 0.99 1.11 21.07
C PHE A 262 1.58 2.38 20.43
N GLU A 263 1.23 3.56 20.94
CA GLU A 263 1.71 4.85 20.42
C GLU A 263 2.64 5.52 21.44
N ALA A 264 3.89 5.06 21.51
CA ALA A 264 4.87 5.52 22.48
C ALA A 264 5.55 6.81 22.05
N GLY A 265 5.56 7.82 22.94
CA GLY A 265 6.22 9.11 22.73
C GLY A 265 5.40 10.05 21.83
N THR A 266 5.97 11.22 21.52
CA THR A 266 5.32 12.18 20.61
C THR A 266 5.26 11.60 19.20
N PRO A 267 4.07 11.40 18.61
CA PRO A 267 3.94 10.81 17.28
C PRO A 267 4.25 11.81 16.17
N ALA A 268 4.26 11.34 14.93
CA ALA A 268 4.38 12.18 13.73
C ALA A 268 3.06 12.91 13.43
N ILE A 269 2.68 13.87 14.29
CA ILE A 269 1.36 14.51 14.33
C ILE A 269 0.98 15.09 12.96
N ALA A 270 1.86 15.90 12.36
CA ALA A 270 1.62 16.52 11.04
C ALA A 270 1.36 15.47 9.95
N SER A 271 2.14 14.37 9.96
CA SER A 271 1.99 13.30 8.96
C SER A 271 0.67 12.55 9.11
N GLN A 272 0.22 12.29 10.34
CA GLN A 272 -1.07 11.62 10.59
C GLN A 272 -2.26 12.53 10.25
N ILE A 273 -2.16 13.84 10.53
CA ILE A 273 -3.15 14.82 10.07
C ILE A 273 -3.20 14.86 8.54
N GLY A 274 -2.03 14.82 7.88
CA GLY A 274 -1.90 14.73 6.44
C GLY A 274 -2.51 13.44 5.87
N LEU A 275 -2.37 12.31 6.57
CA LEU A 275 -3.07 11.05 6.22
C LEU A 275 -4.59 11.23 6.23
N GLY A 276 -5.12 11.90 7.24
CA GLY A 276 -6.54 12.23 7.29
C GLY A 276 -7.00 13.10 6.11
N ALA A 277 -6.17 14.05 5.66
CA ALA A 277 -6.45 14.87 4.48
C ALA A 277 -6.38 14.08 3.17
N ALA A 278 -5.45 13.13 3.06
CA ALA A 278 -5.35 12.24 1.90
C ALA A 278 -6.60 11.35 1.76
N ILE A 279 -7.12 10.84 2.86
CA ILE A 279 -8.39 10.08 2.87
C ILE A 279 -9.56 10.96 2.41
N ASP A 280 -9.64 12.21 2.87
CA ASP A 280 -10.66 13.16 2.40
C ASP A 280 -10.53 13.39 0.88
N TYR A 281 -9.32 13.59 0.38
CA TYR A 281 -9.05 13.76 -1.05
C TYR A 281 -9.52 12.54 -1.87
N LEU A 282 -9.17 11.33 -1.44
CA LEU A 282 -9.63 10.10 -2.10
C LEU A 282 -11.16 9.97 -2.13
N ASN A 283 -11.84 10.39 -1.07
CA ASN A 283 -13.30 10.40 -1.03
C ASN A 283 -13.90 11.45 -1.97
N ILE A 284 -13.26 12.62 -2.10
CA ILE A 284 -13.70 13.71 -3.01
C ILE A 284 -13.60 13.28 -4.48
N ILE A 285 -12.51 12.64 -4.88
CA ILE A 285 -12.33 12.19 -6.27
C ILE A 285 -13.18 10.96 -6.62
N GLY A 286 -13.59 10.17 -5.63
CA GLY A 286 -14.38 8.95 -5.79
C GLY A 286 -13.51 7.72 -6.06
N ARG A 287 -13.27 6.93 -5.02
CA ARG A 287 -12.35 5.77 -5.03
C ARG A 287 -12.68 4.73 -6.08
N GLU A 288 -13.95 4.40 -6.26
CA GLU A 288 -14.42 3.42 -7.26
C GLU A 288 -14.14 3.87 -8.69
N LYS A 289 -14.32 5.17 -8.97
CA LYS A 289 -14.00 5.75 -10.28
C LYS A 289 -12.50 5.76 -10.52
N ALA A 290 -11.71 6.12 -9.51
CA ALA A 290 -10.25 6.08 -9.57
C ALA A 290 -9.74 4.66 -9.87
N ALA A 291 -10.23 3.66 -9.13
CA ALA A 291 -9.89 2.24 -9.32
C ALA A 291 -10.25 1.75 -10.73
N ALA A 292 -11.44 2.10 -11.22
CA ALA A 292 -11.87 1.72 -12.57
C ALA A 292 -10.97 2.35 -13.66
N TYR A 293 -10.54 3.60 -13.46
CA TYR A 293 -9.63 4.27 -14.38
C TYR A 293 -8.21 3.65 -14.32
N GLU A 294 -7.67 3.38 -13.15
CA GLU A 294 -6.38 2.70 -12.98
C GLU A 294 -6.36 1.31 -13.63
N HIS A 295 -7.46 0.58 -13.52
CA HIS A 295 -7.60 -0.72 -14.22
C HIS A 295 -7.54 -0.56 -15.74
N GLN A 296 -8.13 0.50 -16.30
CA GLN A 296 -8.02 0.81 -17.74
C GLN A 296 -6.57 1.11 -18.13
N LEU A 297 -5.84 1.89 -17.33
CA LEU A 297 -4.43 2.19 -17.56
C LEU A 297 -3.57 0.92 -17.53
N LEU A 298 -3.78 0.05 -16.52
CA LEU A 298 -3.05 -1.21 -16.41
C LEU A 298 -3.32 -2.13 -17.59
N SER A 299 -4.57 -2.25 -18.01
CA SER A 299 -4.96 -3.07 -19.16
C SER A 299 -4.33 -2.54 -20.45
N TYR A 300 -4.40 -1.23 -20.68
CA TYR A 300 -3.79 -0.58 -21.84
C TYR A 300 -2.26 -0.78 -21.86
N ALA A 301 -1.59 -0.56 -20.74
CA ALA A 301 -0.15 -0.75 -20.64
C ALA A 301 0.24 -2.23 -20.85
N THR A 302 -0.55 -3.18 -20.34
CA THR A 302 -0.32 -4.60 -20.52
C THR A 302 -0.41 -5.00 -21.98
N GLU A 303 -1.45 -4.56 -22.68
CA GLU A 303 -1.63 -4.80 -24.12
C GLU A 303 -0.45 -4.25 -24.93
N ARG A 304 -0.10 -2.97 -24.70
CA ARG A 304 0.97 -2.29 -25.45
C ARG A 304 2.36 -2.90 -25.21
N ILE A 305 2.69 -3.22 -23.97
CA ILE A 305 3.99 -3.83 -23.63
C ILE A 305 4.07 -5.27 -24.14
N SER A 306 2.98 -6.04 -24.09
CA SER A 306 2.95 -7.41 -24.61
C SER A 306 3.13 -7.51 -26.11
N ALA A 307 2.87 -6.43 -26.86
CA ALA A 307 3.06 -6.36 -28.31
C ALA A 307 4.51 -6.09 -28.72
N LEU A 308 5.40 -5.73 -27.78
CA LEU A 308 6.81 -5.44 -28.08
C LEU A 308 7.62 -6.74 -28.14
N GLU A 309 8.32 -6.96 -29.25
CA GLU A 309 9.23 -8.10 -29.40
C GLU A 309 10.42 -8.00 -28.41
N GLY A 310 10.82 -9.12 -27.82
CA GLY A 310 11.90 -9.17 -26.83
C GLY A 310 11.53 -8.66 -25.45
N VAL A 311 10.27 -8.23 -25.21
CA VAL A 311 9.79 -7.80 -23.91
C VAL A 311 8.91 -8.86 -23.27
N ARG A 312 9.21 -9.22 -22.01
CA ARG A 312 8.43 -10.20 -21.26
C ARG A 312 7.84 -9.58 -20.00
N ILE A 313 6.52 -9.65 -19.85
CA ILE A 313 5.83 -9.28 -18.59
C ILE A 313 6.04 -10.38 -17.56
N ILE A 314 6.38 -9.99 -16.34
CA ILE A 314 6.58 -10.87 -15.20
C ILE A 314 5.39 -10.76 -14.24
N GLY A 315 4.72 -11.89 -14.01
CA GLY A 315 3.46 -11.95 -13.28
C GLY A 315 2.27 -11.61 -14.18
N THR A 316 1.60 -12.66 -14.61
CA THR A 316 0.45 -12.63 -15.54
C THR A 316 -0.83 -13.13 -14.86
N ALA A 317 -0.93 -12.93 -13.54
CA ALA A 317 -2.11 -13.27 -12.75
C ALA A 317 -3.37 -12.67 -13.36
N ARG A 318 -4.49 -13.39 -13.24
CA ARG A 318 -5.80 -12.97 -13.79
C ARG A 318 -6.27 -11.65 -13.15
N GLU A 319 -6.05 -11.50 -11.84
CA GLU A 319 -6.40 -10.28 -11.11
C GLU A 319 -5.15 -9.54 -10.70
N LYS A 320 -5.02 -8.30 -11.17
CA LYS A 320 -3.89 -7.42 -10.89
C LYS A 320 -4.33 -5.99 -10.62
N LEU A 321 -3.54 -5.30 -9.79
CA LEU A 321 -3.72 -3.87 -9.50
C LEU A 321 -2.40 -3.11 -9.67
N GLY A 322 -2.48 -1.96 -10.30
CA GLY A 322 -1.51 -0.86 -10.26
C GLY A 322 -0.07 -1.13 -10.70
N VAL A 323 0.34 -2.39 -10.90
CA VAL A 323 1.76 -2.77 -11.09
C VAL A 323 1.95 -3.63 -12.34
N LEU A 324 2.98 -3.29 -13.12
CA LEU A 324 3.43 -4.07 -14.27
C LEU A 324 4.96 -4.17 -14.24
N SER A 325 5.47 -5.39 -13.98
CA SER A 325 6.90 -5.70 -14.04
C SER A 325 7.24 -6.37 -15.36
N PHE A 326 8.40 -6.03 -15.92
CA PHE A 326 8.85 -6.58 -17.20
C PHE A 326 10.37 -6.70 -17.28
N THR A 327 10.84 -7.51 -18.22
CA THR A 327 12.23 -7.63 -18.64
C THR A 327 12.33 -7.40 -20.15
N ILE A 328 13.51 -7.00 -20.61
CA ILE A 328 13.86 -6.92 -22.05
C ILE A 328 15.00 -7.90 -22.26
N ASP A 329 14.91 -8.73 -23.30
CA ASP A 329 15.91 -9.74 -23.59
C ASP A 329 17.28 -9.11 -23.82
N GLY A 330 18.30 -9.66 -23.17
CA GLY A 330 19.67 -9.13 -23.26
C GLY A 330 19.95 -7.82 -22.50
N VAL A 331 18.95 -7.18 -21.92
CA VAL A 331 19.12 -5.88 -21.25
C VAL A 331 18.98 -6.00 -19.73
N HIS A 332 19.96 -5.49 -18.99
CA HIS A 332 19.88 -5.48 -17.55
C HIS A 332 18.82 -4.44 -17.06
N PRO A 333 17.94 -4.77 -16.08
CA PRO A 333 16.89 -3.85 -15.62
C PRO A 333 17.37 -2.47 -15.16
N HIS A 334 18.59 -2.36 -14.65
CA HIS A 334 19.20 -1.07 -14.29
C HIS A 334 19.40 -0.17 -15.51
N ASP A 335 19.86 -0.74 -16.63
CA ASP A 335 20.09 0.00 -17.87
C ASP A 335 18.74 0.44 -18.48
N ILE A 336 17.71 -0.41 -18.40
CA ILE A 336 16.33 -0.03 -18.74
C ILE A 336 15.93 1.21 -17.95
N GLY A 337 16.06 1.18 -16.61
CA GLY A 337 15.70 2.32 -15.74
C GLY A 337 16.49 3.58 -16.07
N THR A 338 17.79 3.46 -16.37
CA THR A 338 18.66 4.60 -16.69
C THR A 338 18.25 5.27 -18.02
N ILE A 339 17.95 4.49 -19.04
CA ILE A 339 17.55 5.04 -20.35
C ILE A 339 16.15 5.66 -20.24
N LEU A 340 15.23 5.03 -19.53
CA LEU A 340 13.89 5.60 -19.30
C LEU A 340 13.98 6.93 -18.55
N ASP A 341 14.84 7.05 -17.53
CA ASP A 341 15.06 8.32 -16.80
C ASP A 341 15.57 9.44 -17.71
N GLN A 342 16.48 9.12 -18.68
CA GLN A 342 16.91 10.08 -19.69
C GLN A 342 15.78 10.53 -20.62
N GLN A 343 14.70 9.76 -20.70
CA GLN A 343 13.47 10.14 -21.41
C GLN A 343 12.44 10.86 -20.52
N GLY A 344 12.78 11.15 -19.25
CA GLY A 344 11.89 11.78 -18.28
C GLY A 344 10.89 10.81 -17.62
N ILE A 345 11.11 9.50 -17.75
CA ILE A 345 10.19 8.47 -17.27
C ILE A 345 10.76 7.79 -16.02
N ALA A 346 10.09 7.98 -14.89
CA ALA A 346 10.46 7.39 -13.62
C ALA A 346 9.81 6.01 -13.45
N VAL A 347 10.61 4.95 -13.50
CA VAL A 347 10.26 3.58 -13.17
C VAL A 347 11.19 3.04 -12.10
N ARG A 348 10.87 1.90 -11.51
CA ARG A 348 11.76 1.23 -10.58
C ARG A 348 12.45 0.02 -11.24
N ALA A 349 13.75 -0.12 -11.00
CA ALA A 349 14.52 -1.31 -11.38
C ALA A 349 15.05 -2.01 -10.11
N GLY A 350 15.03 -3.36 -10.07
CA GLY A 350 15.58 -4.12 -8.95
C GLY A 350 14.71 -5.29 -8.52
N HIS A 351 14.92 -5.73 -7.27
CA HIS A 351 14.21 -6.88 -6.67
C HIS A 351 12.84 -6.51 -6.07
N HIS A 352 12.50 -5.22 -5.96
CA HIS A 352 11.26 -4.69 -5.36
C HIS A 352 10.98 -5.20 -3.93
N CYS A 353 12.02 -5.41 -3.12
CA CYS A 353 11.95 -6.05 -1.79
C CYS A 353 11.35 -7.48 -1.82
N ALA A 354 11.40 -8.15 -2.97
CA ALA A 354 10.79 -9.45 -3.23
C ALA A 354 11.79 -10.43 -3.87
N GLN A 355 12.98 -10.58 -3.28
CA GLN A 355 14.02 -11.50 -3.78
C GLN A 355 13.53 -12.94 -3.99
N PRO A 356 12.68 -13.53 -3.12
CA PRO A 356 12.13 -14.85 -3.35
C PRO A 356 11.31 -14.95 -4.65
N VAL A 357 10.58 -13.88 -5.00
CA VAL A 357 9.83 -13.80 -6.26
C VAL A 357 10.80 -13.78 -7.45
N MET A 358 11.86 -12.97 -7.39
CA MET A 358 12.88 -12.94 -8.45
C MET A 358 13.54 -14.32 -8.62
N LYS A 359 13.88 -14.99 -7.52
CA LYS A 359 14.42 -16.36 -7.54
C LYS A 359 13.45 -17.35 -8.18
N ARG A 360 12.14 -17.27 -7.89
CA ARG A 360 11.11 -18.14 -8.47
C ARG A 360 11.03 -18.01 -9.98
N PHE A 361 11.18 -16.79 -10.52
CA PHE A 361 11.21 -16.53 -11.97
C PHE A 361 12.59 -16.70 -12.60
N ASN A 362 13.61 -17.07 -11.83
CA ASN A 362 15.01 -17.16 -12.26
C ASN A 362 15.50 -15.85 -12.90
N LEU A 363 15.21 -14.72 -12.28
CA LEU A 363 15.58 -13.39 -12.72
C LEU A 363 16.48 -12.70 -11.70
N PRO A 364 17.47 -11.90 -12.14
CA PRO A 364 18.25 -11.06 -11.23
C PRO A 364 17.43 -9.89 -10.70
N ALA A 365 16.56 -9.32 -11.53
CA ALA A 365 15.73 -8.14 -11.24
C ALA A 365 14.67 -7.96 -12.34
N THR A 366 13.77 -6.99 -12.17
CA THR A 366 12.85 -6.51 -13.22
C THR A 366 12.82 -4.98 -13.26
N ALA A 367 12.42 -4.41 -14.39
CA ALA A 367 11.88 -3.05 -14.43
C ALA A 367 10.40 -3.11 -14.06
N ARG A 368 9.90 -2.10 -13.32
CA ARG A 368 8.53 -2.05 -12.85
C ARG A 368 7.92 -0.67 -13.10
N ALA A 369 6.89 -0.60 -13.93
CA ALA A 369 6.00 0.53 -14.02
C ALA A 369 4.83 0.33 -13.06
N SER A 370 4.37 1.39 -12.41
CA SER A 370 3.21 1.36 -11.53
C SER A 370 2.38 2.64 -11.68
N PHE A 371 1.07 2.45 -11.80
CA PHE A 371 0.12 3.47 -12.20
C PHE A 371 -0.67 3.97 -10.99
N ALA A 372 -1.11 5.22 -11.08
CA ALA A 372 -2.08 5.84 -10.20
C ALA A 372 -3.11 6.61 -11.03
N PHE A 373 -4.22 6.96 -10.45
CA PHE A 373 -5.37 7.60 -11.09
C PHE A 373 -5.06 8.96 -11.76
N TYR A 374 -3.90 9.53 -11.55
CA TYR A 374 -3.44 10.74 -12.22
C TYR A 374 -2.54 10.48 -13.45
N ASN A 375 -2.17 9.23 -13.73
CA ASN A 375 -1.43 8.89 -14.94
C ASN A 375 -2.36 8.94 -16.17
N THR A 376 -1.78 9.03 -17.36
CA THR A 376 -2.53 9.11 -18.61
C THR A 376 -2.11 8.02 -19.60
N THR A 377 -2.94 7.77 -20.62
CA THR A 377 -2.62 6.86 -21.72
C THR A 377 -1.45 7.39 -22.55
N GLU A 378 -1.32 8.70 -22.69
CA GLU A 378 -0.21 9.37 -23.38
C GLU A 378 1.13 9.14 -22.64
N GLU A 379 1.11 9.06 -21.30
CA GLU A 379 2.29 8.68 -20.50
C GLU A 379 2.69 7.21 -20.74
N ILE A 380 1.71 6.32 -20.94
CA ILE A 380 1.97 4.93 -21.32
C ILE A 380 2.56 4.86 -22.72
N ASP A 381 2.05 5.61 -23.70
CA ASP A 381 2.62 5.67 -25.04
C ASP A 381 4.07 6.20 -25.02
N GLN A 382 4.37 7.18 -24.16
CA GLN A 382 5.75 7.63 -23.96
C GLN A 382 6.64 6.52 -23.36
N LEU A 383 6.13 5.71 -22.43
CA LEU A 383 6.83 4.55 -21.90
C LEU A 383 7.12 3.54 -23.01
N ILE A 384 6.15 3.21 -23.87
CA ILE A 384 6.34 2.30 -25.00
C ILE A 384 7.45 2.77 -25.93
N ASN A 385 7.35 4.03 -26.40
CA ASN A 385 8.36 4.62 -27.27
C ASN A 385 9.76 4.65 -26.63
N ALA A 386 9.84 4.78 -25.32
CA ALA A 386 11.12 4.75 -24.60
C ALA A 386 11.65 3.33 -24.44
N ILE A 387 10.80 2.31 -24.28
CA ILE A 387 11.18 0.89 -24.29
C ILE A 387 11.72 0.49 -25.66
N GLU A 388 11.08 0.92 -26.77
CA GLU A 388 11.57 0.70 -28.12
C GLU A 388 12.99 1.25 -28.31
N LYS A 389 13.29 2.45 -27.79
CA LYS A 389 14.65 3.01 -27.80
C LYS A 389 15.65 2.19 -26.98
N VAL A 390 15.22 1.59 -25.83
CA VAL A 390 16.08 0.66 -25.09
C VAL A 390 16.44 -0.54 -25.96
N ILE A 391 15.46 -1.11 -26.67
CA ILE A 391 15.68 -2.24 -27.58
C ILE A 391 16.65 -1.83 -28.71
N GLU A 392 16.44 -0.69 -29.38
CA GLU A 392 17.31 -0.18 -30.43
C GLU A 392 18.77 0.00 -30.02
N VAL A 393 19.03 0.31 -28.73
CA VAL A 393 20.40 0.52 -28.20
C VAL A 393 21.13 -0.80 -27.93
N PHE A 394 20.42 -1.85 -27.55
CA PHE A 394 21.01 -3.10 -27.04
C PHE A 394 20.80 -4.31 -27.96
N VAL A 395 19.87 -4.24 -28.88
CA VAL A 395 19.50 -5.33 -29.80
C VAL A 395 19.68 -4.87 -31.24
#